data_4f3632cf0af99cc7ae65ab7dd636c8cb
#
_entry.id   4f3632cf0af99cc7ae65ab7dd636c8cb
#
_cell.length_a   1.000
_cell.length_b   1.000
_cell.length_c   1.000
_cell.angle_alpha   90.00
_cell.angle_beta   90.00
_cell.angle_gamma   90.00
#
_symmetry.space_group_name_H-M   'P 1'
#
loop_
_entity.id
_entity.type
_entity.pdbx_description
1 polymer ?
#
loop_
_entity_poly.entity_id
_entity_poly.type
_entity_poly.pdbx_seq_one_letter_code
_entity_poly.pdbx_strand_id
1 'polypeptide(L)'
;MSATPRVATKLVPPHCFKVLAALAFMLAAALPARAGASDGTLDVPTLRVRLKDTPAIGLIAKVRLRNEIEGLMGDLAAFHAGRSAQNLDGLHERYRALVVRVVGMLAQGDAALAHDLDASTDRLWATLTDPRQFASLAKS
;
A
#
# COMPACT_ATOMS: atom_id res chain seq x y z
N MET A 1 64.14 14.23 29.25
CA MET A 1 63.86 14.68 27.87
C MET A 1 62.54 14.08 27.44
N SER A 2 61.48 14.76 27.72
CA SER A 2 60.09 14.25 27.43
C SER A 2 59.44 15.26 26.49
N ALA A 3 59.25 14.84 25.25
CA ALA A 3 58.52 15.59 24.23
C ALA A 3 57.04 15.19 24.25
N THR A 4 56.20 16.10 24.69
CA THR A 4 54.75 15.99 24.60
C THR A 4 54.31 16.44 23.22
N PRO A 5 53.51 15.61 22.48
CA PRO A 5 52.91 16.09 21.25
C PRO A 5 51.69 16.98 21.55
N ARG A 6 51.76 18.23 21.13
CA ARG A 6 50.61 19.15 21.09
C ARG A 6 49.54 18.60 20.13
N VAL A 7 48.41 18.21 20.69
CA VAL A 7 47.21 17.94 19.91
C VAL A 7 46.68 19.30 19.43
N ALA A 8 46.79 19.57 18.12
CA ALA A 8 46.16 20.73 17.54
C ALA A 8 44.65 20.50 17.46
N THR A 9 43.93 21.11 18.37
CA THR A 9 42.48 21.22 18.29
C THR A 9 42.13 22.12 17.12
N LYS A 10 41.77 21.49 16.02
CA LYS A 10 41.31 22.17 14.81
C LYS A 10 39.95 22.79 15.14
N LEU A 11 39.95 24.11 15.34
CA LEU A 11 38.75 24.89 15.58
C LEU A 11 37.84 24.79 14.37
N VAL A 12 36.73 24.07 14.50
CA VAL A 12 35.69 23.98 13.49
C VAL A 12 35.00 25.35 13.44
N PRO A 13 34.96 26.05 12.31
CA PRO A 13 34.34 27.36 12.22
C PRO A 13 32.83 27.27 12.46
N PRO A 14 32.24 28.26 13.16
CA PRO A 14 30.82 28.23 13.56
C PRO A 14 29.82 28.25 12.44
N HIS A 15 30.28 28.41 11.21
CA HIS A 15 29.41 28.44 10.01
C HIS A 15 28.93 27.05 9.58
N CYS A 16 29.66 25.97 9.91
CA CYS A 16 29.23 24.61 9.61
C CYS A 16 28.00 24.18 10.42
N PHE A 17 27.80 24.73 11.59
CA PHE A 17 26.66 24.40 12.43
C PHE A 17 25.34 24.97 11.90
N LYS A 18 25.38 26.14 11.26
CA LYS A 18 24.18 26.77 10.64
C LYS A 18 23.76 26.07 9.36
N VAL A 19 24.71 25.53 8.61
CA VAL A 19 24.41 24.79 7.37
C VAL A 19 23.82 23.42 7.68
N LEU A 20 24.31 22.74 8.74
CA LEU A 20 23.75 21.45 9.19
C LEU A 20 22.33 21.60 9.74
N ALA A 21 22.05 22.69 10.49
CA ALA A 21 20.72 22.98 10.98
C ALA A 21 19.73 23.30 9.85
N ALA A 22 20.18 24.01 8.82
CA ALA A 22 19.37 24.31 7.63
C ALA A 22 19.08 23.05 6.79
N LEU A 23 20.05 22.14 6.68
CA LEU A 23 19.87 20.87 5.97
C LEU A 23 18.92 19.92 6.67
N ALA A 24 18.98 19.88 8.02
CA ALA A 24 18.06 19.09 8.84
C ALA A 24 16.62 19.63 8.76
N PHE A 25 16.44 20.94 8.62
CA PHE A 25 15.12 21.55 8.49
C PHE A 25 14.51 21.33 7.08
N MET A 26 15.33 21.28 6.04
CA MET A 26 14.87 20.96 4.69
C MET A 26 14.53 19.47 4.52
N LEU A 27 15.21 18.56 5.25
CA LEU A 27 14.86 17.14 5.22
C LEU A 27 13.55 16.85 5.97
N ALA A 28 13.19 17.66 6.95
CA ALA A 28 11.90 17.54 7.66
C ALA A 28 10.72 18.06 6.80
N ALA A 29 10.97 18.96 5.85
CA ALA A 29 9.96 19.46 4.91
C ALA A 29 9.77 18.56 3.68
N ALA A 30 10.67 17.59 3.47
CA ALA A 30 10.62 16.62 2.38
C ALA A 30 10.08 15.25 2.82
N LEU A 31 9.51 15.13 4.01
CA LEU A 31 8.52 14.10 4.24
C LEU A 31 7.35 14.46 3.34
N PRO A 32 7.08 13.68 2.27
CA PRO A 32 5.79 13.81 1.64
C PRO A 32 4.80 13.64 2.80
N ALA A 33 3.97 14.64 3.01
CA ALA A 33 2.77 14.46 3.77
C ALA A 33 2.05 13.28 3.12
N ARG A 34 2.26 12.10 3.66
CA ARG A 34 1.43 10.93 3.48
C ARG A 34 0.15 11.09 4.31
N ALA A 35 -0.29 12.29 4.46
CA ALA A 35 -1.66 12.61 4.43
C ALA A 35 -2.03 12.51 2.95
N GLY A 36 -2.10 11.28 2.42
CA GLY A 36 -3.09 11.01 1.44
C GLY A 36 -4.37 11.47 2.09
N ALA A 37 -4.82 12.67 1.78
CA ALA A 37 -6.21 12.93 1.67
C ALA A 37 -6.66 11.89 0.65
N SER A 38 -6.96 10.70 1.18
CA SER A 38 -7.73 9.70 0.46
C SER A 38 -9.00 10.43 0.17
N ASP A 39 -9.25 10.77 -1.08
CA ASP A 39 -10.58 11.19 -1.53
C ASP A 39 -11.60 10.07 -1.29
N GLY A 40 -11.36 9.20 -0.32
CA GLY A 40 -12.16 8.03 0.03
C GLY A 40 -12.24 6.99 -1.08
N THR A 41 -11.50 7.15 -2.17
CA THR A 41 -11.54 6.24 -3.31
C THR A 41 -10.19 5.53 -3.49
N LEU A 42 -10.20 4.20 -3.30
CA LEU A 42 -9.04 3.35 -3.57
C LEU A 42 -9.10 2.82 -5.00
N ASP A 43 -7.96 2.79 -5.67
CA ASP A 43 -7.72 1.98 -6.85
C ASP A 43 -6.99 0.68 -6.48
N VAL A 44 -6.97 -0.29 -7.39
CA VAL A 44 -6.37 -1.62 -7.13
C VAL A 44 -4.87 -1.53 -6.82
N PRO A 45 -4.04 -0.76 -7.55
CA PRO A 45 -2.63 -0.61 -7.22
C PRO A 45 -2.37 -0.02 -5.83
N THR A 46 -3.07 1.07 -5.48
CA THR A 46 -2.95 1.71 -4.15
C THR A 46 -3.41 0.78 -3.04
N LEU A 47 -4.51 0.06 -3.23
CA LEU A 47 -4.99 -0.94 -2.29
C LEU A 47 -3.94 -2.03 -2.03
N ARG A 48 -3.31 -2.55 -3.10
CA ARG A 48 -2.24 -3.56 -2.98
C ARG A 48 -1.09 -3.08 -2.11
N VAL A 49 -0.61 -1.85 -2.32
CA VAL A 49 0.48 -1.27 -1.52
C VAL A 49 0.05 -1.10 -0.06
N ARG A 50 -1.12 -0.52 0.20
CA ARG A 50 -1.61 -0.29 1.55
C ARG A 50 -1.84 -1.61 2.31
N LEU A 51 -2.39 -2.64 1.69
CA LEU A 51 -2.57 -3.97 2.29
C LEU A 51 -1.23 -4.65 2.61
N LYS A 52 -0.22 -4.45 1.78
CA LYS A 52 1.12 -4.97 2.03
C LYS A 52 1.76 -4.30 3.25
N ASP A 53 1.62 -2.98 3.36
CA ASP A 53 2.32 -2.17 4.35
C ASP A 53 1.59 -2.09 5.70
N THR A 54 0.26 -2.32 5.73
CA THR A 54 -0.50 -2.22 6.98
C THR A 54 -0.05 -3.25 8.02
N PRO A 55 0.20 -2.86 9.27
CA PRO A 55 0.49 -3.80 10.36
C PRO A 55 -0.77 -4.49 10.91
N ALA A 56 -1.97 -4.02 10.53
CA ALA A 56 -3.25 -4.54 11.03
C ALA A 56 -3.49 -6.02 10.66
N ILE A 57 -2.85 -6.49 9.59
CA ILE A 57 -2.98 -7.87 9.11
C ILE A 57 -1.67 -8.60 9.37
N GLY A 58 -1.71 -9.67 10.18
CA GLY A 58 -0.55 -10.51 10.49
C GLY A 58 0.00 -11.22 9.24
N LEU A 59 1.28 -11.61 9.31
CA LEU A 59 1.99 -12.21 8.17
C LEU A 59 1.29 -13.44 7.57
N ILE A 60 0.83 -14.35 8.39
CA ILE A 60 0.13 -15.57 7.94
C ILE A 60 -1.18 -15.22 7.24
N ALA A 61 -1.92 -14.26 7.79
CA ALA A 61 -3.16 -13.78 7.18
C ALA A 61 -2.90 -13.08 5.84
N LYS A 62 -1.79 -12.33 5.71
CA LYS A 62 -1.37 -11.72 4.43
C LYS A 62 -1.07 -12.77 3.35
N VAL A 63 -0.39 -13.86 3.70
CA VAL A 63 -0.09 -14.94 2.75
C VAL A 63 -1.40 -15.61 2.28
N ARG A 64 -2.30 -15.90 3.22
CA ARG A 64 -3.61 -16.51 2.88
C ARG A 64 -4.43 -15.58 2.00
N LEU A 65 -4.52 -14.31 2.37
CA LEU A 65 -5.24 -13.29 1.61
C LEU A 65 -4.67 -13.13 0.19
N ARG A 66 -3.34 -13.13 0.07
CA ARG A 66 -2.68 -13.10 -1.24
C ARG A 66 -3.12 -14.26 -2.13
N ASN A 67 -3.11 -15.49 -1.61
CA ASN A 67 -3.53 -16.66 -2.37
C ASN A 67 -5.00 -16.59 -2.78
N GLU A 68 -5.87 -16.08 -1.91
CA GLU A 68 -7.29 -15.88 -2.25
C GLU A 68 -7.49 -14.81 -3.34
N ILE A 69 -6.74 -13.71 -3.27
CA ILE A 69 -6.75 -12.66 -4.30
C ILE A 69 -6.22 -13.22 -5.64
N GLU A 70 -5.09 -13.94 -5.62
CA GLU A 70 -4.51 -14.55 -6.82
C GLU A 70 -5.48 -15.56 -7.46
N GLY A 71 -6.19 -16.34 -6.64
CA GLY A 71 -7.24 -17.25 -7.11
C GLY A 71 -8.39 -16.52 -7.79
N LEU A 72 -8.91 -15.46 -7.17
CA LEU A 72 -9.98 -14.63 -7.74
C LEU A 72 -9.54 -13.95 -9.06
N MET A 73 -8.32 -13.41 -9.08
CA MET A 73 -7.76 -12.78 -10.28
C MET A 73 -7.58 -13.79 -11.43
N GLY A 74 -7.18 -15.03 -11.09
CA GLY A 74 -7.09 -16.13 -12.08
C GLY A 74 -8.45 -16.50 -12.68
N ASP A 75 -9.48 -16.58 -11.84
CA ASP A 75 -10.85 -16.88 -12.29
C ASP A 75 -11.43 -15.75 -13.14
N LEU A 76 -11.17 -14.48 -12.77
CA LEU A 76 -11.53 -13.32 -13.59
C LEU A 76 -10.80 -13.29 -14.93
N ALA A 77 -9.52 -13.64 -14.94
CA ALA A 77 -8.75 -13.76 -16.20
C ALA A 77 -9.34 -14.85 -17.11
N ALA A 78 -9.73 -15.99 -16.54
CA ALA A 78 -10.39 -17.06 -17.28
C ALA A 78 -11.77 -16.62 -17.81
N PHE A 79 -12.52 -15.85 -16.99
CA PHE A 79 -13.81 -15.28 -17.40
C PHE A 79 -13.65 -14.32 -18.59
N HIS A 80 -12.73 -13.36 -18.49
CA HIS A 80 -12.44 -12.42 -19.60
C HIS A 80 -11.95 -13.11 -20.87
N ALA A 81 -11.29 -14.26 -20.75
CA ALA A 81 -10.86 -15.09 -21.87
C ALA A 81 -11.94 -16.03 -22.42
N GLY A 82 -13.16 -15.99 -21.87
CA GLY A 82 -14.26 -16.88 -22.25
C GLY A 82 -14.01 -18.36 -21.91
N ARG A 83 -13.13 -18.65 -20.96
CA ARG A 83 -12.73 -20.01 -20.55
C ARG A 83 -13.23 -20.42 -19.17
N SER A 84 -13.95 -19.54 -18.48
CA SER A 84 -14.47 -19.81 -17.15
C SER A 84 -15.77 -20.60 -17.20
N ALA A 85 -15.89 -21.61 -16.35
CA ALA A 85 -17.17 -22.26 -16.07
C ALA A 85 -18.01 -21.48 -15.05
N GLN A 86 -17.41 -20.48 -14.37
CA GLN A 86 -18.10 -19.64 -13.40
C GLN A 86 -18.76 -18.46 -14.09
N ASN A 87 -19.96 -18.12 -13.61
CA ASN A 87 -20.65 -16.90 -14.03
C ASN A 87 -20.14 -15.68 -13.25
N LEU A 88 -20.45 -14.50 -13.75
CA LEU A 88 -20.03 -13.23 -13.14
C LEU A 88 -20.60 -13.07 -11.72
N ASP A 89 -21.80 -13.56 -11.46
CA ASP A 89 -22.44 -13.45 -10.14
C ASP A 89 -21.68 -14.26 -9.07
N GLY A 90 -21.24 -15.48 -9.41
CA GLY A 90 -20.42 -16.28 -8.51
C GLY A 90 -19.05 -15.64 -8.21
N LEU A 91 -18.44 -15.00 -9.21
CA LEU A 91 -17.20 -14.24 -9.01
C LEU A 91 -17.45 -13.01 -8.13
N HIS A 92 -18.57 -12.32 -8.31
CA HIS A 92 -18.96 -11.17 -7.49
C HIS A 92 -19.17 -11.57 -6.03
N GLU A 93 -19.88 -12.67 -5.77
CA GLU A 93 -20.08 -13.18 -4.40
C GLU A 93 -18.73 -13.51 -3.72
N ARG A 94 -17.81 -14.15 -4.41
CA ARG A 94 -16.47 -14.43 -3.89
C ARG A 94 -15.69 -13.14 -3.60
N TYR A 95 -15.77 -12.17 -4.50
CA TYR A 95 -15.17 -10.85 -4.33
C TYR A 95 -15.72 -10.16 -3.08
N ARG A 96 -17.04 -10.10 -2.92
CA ARG A 96 -17.69 -9.49 -1.76
C ARG A 96 -17.31 -10.19 -0.45
N ALA A 97 -17.30 -11.50 -0.43
CA ALA A 97 -16.88 -12.28 0.75
C ALA A 97 -15.42 -11.96 1.13
N LEU A 98 -14.54 -11.81 0.13
CA LEU A 98 -13.15 -11.41 0.34
C LEU A 98 -13.05 -9.99 0.92
N VAL A 99 -13.76 -9.02 0.36
CA VAL A 99 -13.78 -7.63 0.85
C VAL A 99 -14.27 -7.55 2.29
N VAL A 100 -15.40 -8.18 2.61
CA VAL A 100 -15.95 -8.22 3.98
C VAL A 100 -14.93 -8.78 4.97
N ARG A 101 -14.23 -9.84 4.61
CA ARG A 101 -13.18 -10.43 5.45
C ARG A 101 -12.01 -9.47 5.67
N VAL A 102 -11.54 -8.82 4.61
CA VAL A 102 -10.43 -7.85 4.70
C VAL A 102 -10.82 -6.64 5.54
N VAL A 103 -12.01 -6.08 5.32
CA VAL A 103 -12.55 -4.98 6.13
C VAL A 103 -12.63 -5.39 7.61
N GLY A 104 -13.10 -6.59 7.91
CA GLY A 104 -13.15 -7.12 9.28
C GLY A 104 -11.78 -7.24 9.94
N MET A 105 -10.75 -7.66 9.18
CA MET A 105 -9.38 -7.73 9.69
C MET A 105 -8.76 -6.34 9.92
N LEU A 106 -9.08 -5.38 9.06
CA LEU A 106 -8.56 -4.01 9.14
C LEU A 106 -9.23 -3.17 10.23
N ALA A 107 -10.50 -3.43 10.52
CA ALA A 107 -11.33 -2.59 11.39
C ALA A 107 -10.70 -2.33 12.78
N GLN A 108 -9.90 -3.27 13.30
CA GLN A 108 -9.28 -3.15 14.62
C GLN A 108 -7.89 -2.52 14.62
N GLY A 109 -7.21 -2.45 13.47
CA GLY A 109 -5.83 -1.98 13.41
C GLY A 109 -5.58 -0.89 12.38
N ASP A 110 -6.45 -0.74 11.38
CA ASP A 110 -6.38 0.28 10.33
C ASP A 110 -7.79 0.63 9.86
N ALA A 111 -8.55 1.27 10.74
CA ALA A 111 -9.94 1.62 10.48
C ALA A 111 -10.10 2.57 9.28
N ALA A 112 -9.11 3.41 9.00
CA ALA A 112 -9.12 4.30 7.83
C ALA A 112 -9.07 3.48 6.52
N LEU A 113 -8.17 2.50 6.45
CA LEU A 113 -8.09 1.61 5.28
C LEU A 113 -9.34 0.72 5.15
N ALA A 114 -9.90 0.27 6.27
CA ALA A 114 -11.16 -0.49 6.28
C ALA A 114 -12.30 0.33 5.66
N HIS A 115 -12.44 1.58 6.08
CA HIS A 115 -13.46 2.51 5.57
C HIS A 115 -13.26 2.80 4.08
N ASP A 116 -12.03 3.13 3.68
CA ASP A 116 -11.70 3.43 2.28
C ASP A 116 -11.96 2.21 1.37
N LEU A 117 -11.66 1.00 1.84
CA LEU A 117 -11.92 -0.23 1.10
C LEU A 117 -13.43 -0.49 0.95
N ASP A 118 -14.18 -0.34 2.02
CA ASP A 118 -15.64 -0.52 2.00
C ASP A 118 -16.29 0.47 1.03
N ALA A 119 -15.93 1.76 1.12
CA ALA A 119 -16.43 2.82 0.23
C ALA A 119 -16.02 2.63 -1.25
N SER A 120 -14.94 1.89 -1.52
CA SER A 120 -14.43 1.66 -2.87
C SER A 120 -14.87 0.32 -3.47
N THR A 121 -15.62 -0.49 -2.75
CA THR A 121 -15.95 -1.87 -3.15
C THR A 121 -16.55 -1.97 -4.54
N ASP A 122 -17.58 -1.19 -4.84
CA ASP A 122 -18.27 -1.23 -6.15
C ASP A 122 -17.36 -0.72 -7.29
N ARG A 123 -16.56 0.29 -7.02
CA ARG A 123 -15.62 0.83 -8.01
C ARG A 123 -14.50 -0.14 -8.32
N LEU A 124 -13.95 -0.80 -7.32
CA LEU A 124 -12.94 -1.85 -7.50
C LEU A 124 -13.52 -3.02 -8.31
N TRP A 125 -14.76 -3.42 -8.03
CA TRP A 125 -15.44 -4.45 -8.81
C TRP A 125 -15.63 -4.03 -10.27
N ALA A 126 -16.11 -2.82 -10.53
CA ALA A 126 -16.25 -2.29 -11.88
C ALA A 126 -14.92 -2.30 -12.65
N THR A 127 -13.81 -1.95 -11.97
CA THR A 127 -12.47 -2.03 -12.55
C THR A 127 -12.05 -3.46 -12.91
N LEU A 128 -12.37 -4.43 -12.06
CA LEU A 128 -12.02 -5.84 -12.27
C LEU A 128 -12.86 -6.48 -13.40
N THR A 129 -14.09 -6.02 -13.59
CA THR A 129 -15.00 -6.54 -14.63
C THR A 129 -14.84 -5.87 -15.99
N ASP A 130 -14.19 -4.71 -16.06
CA ASP A 130 -13.84 -4.04 -17.31
C ASP A 130 -12.62 -4.74 -17.95
N PRO A 131 -12.74 -5.36 -19.16
CA PRO A 131 -11.64 -6.08 -19.77
C PRO A 131 -10.39 -5.23 -20.04
N ARG A 132 -10.56 -3.93 -20.32
CA ARG A 132 -9.45 -3.03 -20.63
C ARG A 132 -8.69 -2.66 -19.37
N GLN A 133 -9.42 -2.33 -18.29
CA GLN A 133 -8.83 -2.01 -17.01
C GLN A 133 -8.16 -3.22 -16.38
N PHE A 134 -8.82 -4.40 -16.44
CA PHE A 134 -8.25 -5.66 -15.98
C PHE A 134 -6.94 -6.00 -16.70
N ALA A 135 -6.89 -5.85 -18.04
CA ALA A 135 -5.67 -6.10 -18.80
C ALA A 135 -4.50 -5.17 -18.44
N SER A 136 -4.79 -3.94 -17.99
CA SER A 136 -3.77 -3.01 -17.51
C SER A 136 -3.20 -3.43 -16.15
N LEU A 137 -4.04 -3.96 -15.26
CA LEU A 137 -3.62 -4.47 -13.95
C LEU A 137 -2.74 -5.71 -14.05
N ALA A 138 -2.97 -6.56 -15.03
CA ALA A 138 -2.19 -7.78 -15.25
C ALA A 138 -0.76 -7.50 -15.76
N LYS A 139 -0.49 -6.28 -16.22
CA LYS A 139 0.82 -5.85 -16.74
C LYS A 139 1.65 -5.07 -15.70
N SER A 140 1.06 -4.72 -14.55
CA SER A 140 1.69 -3.98 -13.44
C SER A 140 2.25 -4.92 -12.39
#